data_145e6870b2a93ba1b974330292736d71
#
_entry.id   145e6870b2a93ba1b974330292736d71
#
_cell.length_a   1.000
_cell.length_b   1.000
_cell.length_c   1.000
_cell.angle_alpha   90.00
_cell.angle_beta   90.00
_cell.angle_gamma   90.00
#
_symmetry.space_group_name_H-M   'P 1'
#
loop_
_entity.id
_entity.type
_entity.pdbx_description
1 polymer ?
#
loop_
_entity_poly.entity_id
_entity_poly.type
_entity_poly.pdbx_seq_one_letter_code
_entity_poly.pdbx_strand_id
1 'polypeptide(L)'
;MQFKELGLSDELLSAVKSMGFDEMTEIQEKSIPVIMKGLDIIGRSNTGTGKTAAFGIPVIEKILQNDSDFIQTLILCPTRELAQQACEEIKKFSKYKNWVKPLAIFGGVSIDKQIYQLKRGVNIIIGTPGRIIDHINRHTLKLQNLKTIVLDEADEMLQMGFREDIENILQYIPKERQTILFSATMPPEILAITHKYQNNPILIKTNTKSKTVESIEQYYYIVPMGKKFDALDLLLIKNQPKSSMIFCNTKKMVDELTNILVSKGYKAAGIHGDMKQLQRTSVMNSFKSGKTSILVATDVAARGIDFITESGDKSGERSHLV
;
A
#
# COMPACT_ATOMS: atom_id res chain seq x y z
N MET A 1 2.85 -22.38 9.38
CA MET A 1 1.67 -22.33 10.28
C MET A 1 0.43 -22.00 9.45
N GLN A 2 -0.72 -22.62 9.77
CA GLN A 2 -1.99 -22.37 9.03
C GLN A 2 -2.86 -21.35 9.77
N PHE A 3 -3.66 -20.59 9.04
CA PHE A 3 -4.55 -19.56 9.64
C PHE A 3 -5.54 -20.12 10.67
N LYS A 4 -6.00 -21.38 10.49
CA LYS A 4 -6.90 -22.06 11.45
C LYS A 4 -6.32 -22.23 12.85
N GLU A 5 -4.98 -22.17 12.99
CA GLU A 5 -4.29 -22.34 14.28
C GLU A 5 -4.25 -21.04 15.11
N LEU A 6 -4.72 -19.91 14.53
CA LEU A 6 -4.68 -18.60 15.16
C LEU A 6 -5.88 -18.29 16.08
N GLY A 7 -6.91 -19.15 16.12
CA GLY A 7 -8.12 -18.89 16.90
C GLY A 7 -8.97 -17.73 16.36
N LEU A 8 -8.95 -17.52 15.05
CA LEU A 8 -9.76 -16.52 14.36
C LEU A 8 -11.21 -16.99 14.27
N SER A 9 -12.15 -16.05 14.16
CA SER A 9 -13.57 -16.34 13.93
C SER A 9 -13.80 -17.07 12.59
N ASP A 10 -14.87 -17.88 12.54
CA ASP A 10 -15.22 -18.67 11.35
C ASP A 10 -15.48 -17.80 10.12
N GLU A 11 -16.05 -16.62 10.31
CA GLU A 11 -16.29 -15.65 9.25
C GLU A 11 -14.96 -15.18 8.62
N LEU A 12 -13.96 -14.88 9.46
CA LEU A 12 -12.66 -14.41 8.98
C LEU A 12 -11.87 -15.54 8.34
N LEU A 13 -11.88 -16.74 8.92
CA LEU A 13 -11.26 -17.94 8.33
C LEU A 13 -11.87 -18.27 6.96
N SER A 14 -13.21 -18.17 6.83
CA SER A 14 -13.88 -18.38 5.55
C SER A 14 -13.50 -17.34 4.50
N ALA A 15 -13.33 -16.08 4.90
CA ALA A 15 -12.88 -15.02 4.01
C ALA A 15 -11.43 -15.27 3.54
N VAL A 16 -10.51 -15.55 4.45
CA VAL A 16 -9.10 -15.87 4.16
C VAL A 16 -8.99 -17.05 3.19
N LYS A 17 -9.72 -18.13 3.45
CA LYS A 17 -9.78 -19.30 2.57
C LYS A 17 -10.34 -18.98 1.18
N SER A 18 -11.39 -18.14 1.11
CA SER A 18 -11.99 -17.74 -0.18
C SER A 18 -11.06 -16.92 -1.06
N MET A 19 -9.99 -16.33 -0.48
CA MET A 19 -8.95 -15.59 -1.18
C MET A 19 -7.74 -16.47 -1.58
N GLY A 20 -7.77 -17.79 -1.28
CA GLY A 20 -6.69 -18.71 -1.60
C GLY A 20 -5.49 -18.62 -0.65
N PHE A 21 -5.67 -18.08 0.56
CA PHE A 21 -4.63 -18.03 1.57
C PHE A 21 -4.67 -19.32 2.40
N ASP A 22 -3.85 -20.31 2.06
CA ASP A 22 -3.78 -21.58 2.79
C ASP A 22 -2.70 -21.54 3.87
N GLU A 23 -1.53 -21.00 3.57
CA GLU A 23 -0.38 -20.90 4.47
C GLU A 23 0.00 -19.45 4.73
N MET A 24 0.45 -19.18 5.94
CA MET A 24 0.95 -17.87 6.30
C MET A 24 2.37 -17.63 5.77
N THR A 25 2.62 -16.40 5.33
CA THR A 25 3.99 -15.95 5.09
C THR A 25 4.72 -15.73 6.44
N GLU A 26 6.05 -15.67 6.42
CA GLU A 26 6.86 -15.48 7.62
C GLU A 26 6.45 -14.23 8.43
N ILE A 27 6.15 -13.11 7.74
CA ILE A 27 5.71 -11.88 8.42
C ILE A 27 4.34 -12.06 9.07
N GLN A 28 3.42 -12.77 8.43
CA GLN A 28 2.10 -13.06 8.97
C GLN A 28 2.19 -13.97 10.19
N GLU A 29 2.93 -15.06 10.09
CA GLU A 29 3.13 -16.03 11.17
C GLU A 29 3.68 -15.38 12.45
N LYS A 30 4.64 -14.46 12.28
CA LYS A 30 5.26 -13.77 13.41
C LYS A 30 4.44 -12.61 13.95
N SER A 31 3.72 -11.86 13.07
CA SER A 31 3.04 -10.62 13.46
C SER A 31 1.63 -10.85 13.98
N ILE A 32 0.83 -11.71 13.33
CA ILE A 32 -0.59 -11.86 13.67
C ILE A 32 -0.78 -12.24 15.15
N PRO A 33 -0.10 -13.24 15.71
CA PRO A 33 -0.29 -13.62 17.11
C PRO A 33 0.06 -12.51 18.11
N VAL A 34 1.05 -11.68 17.77
CA VAL A 34 1.49 -10.56 18.62
C VAL A 34 0.48 -9.41 18.57
N ILE A 35 -0.01 -9.09 17.38
CA ILE A 35 -1.04 -8.06 17.18
C ILE A 35 -2.34 -8.46 17.87
N MET A 36 -2.74 -9.74 17.78
CA MET A 36 -3.92 -10.28 18.47
C MET A 36 -3.87 -10.10 19.98
N LYS A 37 -2.68 -10.18 20.58
CA LYS A 37 -2.46 -9.93 22.02
C LYS A 37 -2.53 -8.44 22.40
N GLY A 38 -2.71 -7.53 21.44
CA GLY A 38 -2.78 -6.08 21.70
C GLY A 38 -1.41 -5.40 21.88
N LEU A 39 -0.31 -6.09 21.58
CA LEU A 39 1.04 -5.56 21.76
C LEU A 39 1.45 -4.70 20.57
N ASP A 40 2.25 -3.67 20.82
CA ASP A 40 2.85 -2.86 19.79
C ASP A 40 3.91 -3.65 19.03
N ILE A 41 4.02 -3.43 17.73
CA ILE A 41 5.02 -4.09 16.90
C ILE A 41 5.76 -3.13 15.97
N ILE A 42 6.99 -3.49 15.66
CA ILE A 42 7.77 -2.98 14.55
C ILE A 42 8.02 -4.14 13.60
N GLY A 43 7.31 -4.18 12.48
CA GLY A 43 7.48 -5.17 11.44
C GLY A 43 8.46 -4.70 10.37
N ARG A 44 9.67 -5.28 10.35
CA ARG A 44 10.64 -5.01 9.28
C ARG A 44 10.50 -6.04 8.17
N SER A 45 9.93 -5.63 7.03
CA SER A 45 9.65 -6.49 5.89
C SER A 45 9.53 -5.69 4.60
N ASN A 46 10.00 -6.24 3.50
CA ASN A 46 9.87 -5.64 2.17
C ASN A 46 8.41 -5.60 1.70
N THR A 47 8.12 -4.87 0.60
CA THR A 47 6.82 -4.91 -0.08
C THR A 47 6.56 -6.30 -0.67
N GLY A 48 5.28 -6.65 -0.86
CA GLY A 48 4.90 -7.94 -1.47
C GLY A 48 5.05 -9.17 -0.55
N THR A 49 5.37 -9.01 0.73
CA THR A 49 5.53 -10.12 1.69
C THR A 49 4.23 -10.52 2.40
N GLY A 50 3.10 -9.87 2.08
CA GLY A 50 1.81 -10.12 2.73
C GLY A 50 1.57 -9.29 3.99
N LYS A 51 2.17 -8.08 4.11
CA LYS A 51 1.98 -7.16 5.24
C LYS A 51 0.53 -6.77 5.45
N THR A 52 -0.23 -6.48 4.38
CA THR A 52 -1.64 -6.10 4.50
C THR A 52 -2.46 -7.15 5.24
N ALA A 53 -2.25 -8.44 4.95
CA ALA A 53 -2.88 -9.52 5.70
C ALA A 53 -2.33 -9.62 7.13
N ALA A 54 -1.03 -9.38 7.34
CA ALA A 54 -0.38 -9.45 8.65
C ALA A 54 -0.97 -8.46 9.67
N PHE A 55 -1.38 -7.26 9.24
CA PHE A 55 -2.09 -6.32 10.12
C PHE A 55 -3.61 -6.33 9.91
N GLY A 56 -4.09 -6.53 8.69
CA GLY A 56 -5.53 -6.45 8.36
C GLY A 56 -6.35 -7.55 9.04
N ILE A 57 -5.87 -8.80 9.01
CA ILE A 57 -6.56 -9.94 9.65
C ILE A 57 -6.76 -9.69 11.16
N PRO A 58 -5.72 -9.43 11.98
CA PRO A 58 -5.91 -9.19 13.40
C PRO A 58 -6.66 -7.89 13.71
N VAL A 59 -6.54 -6.86 12.88
CA VAL A 59 -7.32 -5.63 13.04
C VAL A 59 -8.82 -5.91 12.85
N ILE A 60 -9.20 -6.64 11.80
CA ILE A 60 -10.61 -7.02 11.53
C ILE A 60 -11.15 -7.88 12.67
N GLU A 61 -10.37 -8.85 13.17
CA GLU A 61 -10.82 -9.71 14.27
C GLU A 61 -11.14 -8.93 15.55
N LYS A 62 -10.39 -7.85 15.80
CA LYS A 62 -10.55 -7.00 16.98
C LYS A 62 -11.65 -5.95 16.89
N ILE A 63 -12.27 -5.75 15.72
CA ILE A 63 -13.38 -4.80 15.58
C ILE A 63 -14.60 -5.28 16.35
N LEU A 64 -15.01 -4.48 17.33
CA LEU A 64 -16.16 -4.78 18.16
C LEU A 64 -17.46 -4.42 17.43
N GLN A 65 -18.40 -5.37 17.39
CA GLN A 65 -19.67 -5.20 16.70
C GLN A 65 -20.54 -4.14 17.38
N ASN A 66 -20.56 -4.08 18.72
CA ASN A 66 -21.36 -3.13 19.48
C ASN A 66 -20.88 -1.69 19.35
N ASP A 67 -19.62 -1.48 18.91
CA ASP A 67 -19.00 -0.18 18.70
C ASP A 67 -18.82 0.12 17.20
N SER A 68 -19.65 -0.49 16.34
CA SER A 68 -19.50 -0.41 14.88
C SER A 68 -19.63 1.01 14.31
N ASP A 69 -20.24 1.94 15.02
CA ASP A 69 -20.43 3.32 14.61
C ASP A 69 -19.24 4.23 14.95
N PHE A 70 -18.24 3.70 15.67
CA PHE A 70 -17.02 4.43 16.01
C PHE A 70 -15.84 3.96 15.19
N ILE A 71 -14.96 4.89 14.83
CA ILE A 71 -13.68 4.57 14.20
C ILE A 71 -12.77 3.93 15.24
N GLN A 72 -12.49 2.65 15.07
CA GLN A 72 -11.67 1.85 15.98
C GLN A 72 -10.24 1.68 15.48
N THR A 73 -10.05 1.76 14.15
CA THR A 73 -8.74 1.58 13.52
C THR A 73 -8.46 2.66 12.48
N LEU A 74 -7.25 3.19 12.51
CA LEU A 74 -6.69 4.06 11.48
C LEU A 74 -5.45 3.39 10.88
N ILE A 75 -5.39 3.31 9.55
CA ILE A 75 -4.24 2.81 8.79
C ILE A 75 -3.72 3.94 7.93
N LEU A 76 -2.46 4.32 8.11
CA LEU A 76 -1.78 5.32 7.28
C LEU A 76 -0.93 4.63 6.23
N CYS A 77 -1.07 5.10 4.99
CA CYS A 77 -0.32 4.63 3.83
C CYS A 77 0.31 5.83 3.10
N PRO A 78 1.48 5.68 2.46
CA PRO A 78 2.16 6.79 1.79
C PRO A 78 1.43 7.33 0.56
N THR A 79 0.74 6.46 -0.19
CA THR A 79 0.09 6.82 -1.45
C THR A 79 -1.40 6.49 -1.45
N ARG A 80 -2.13 7.17 -2.37
CA ARG A 80 -3.56 6.95 -2.59
C ARG A 80 -3.85 5.53 -3.07
N GLU A 81 -2.98 5.04 -3.93
CA GLU A 81 -3.07 3.71 -4.53
C GLU A 81 -2.94 2.63 -3.46
N LEU A 82 -1.95 2.75 -2.57
CA LEU A 82 -1.79 1.82 -1.44
C LEU A 82 -2.96 1.88 -0.46
N ALA A 83 -3.45 3.09 -0.15
CA ALA A 83 -4.62 3.23 0.73
C ALA A 83 -5.87 2.58 0.12
N GLN A 84 -6.08 2.73 -1.18
CA GLN A 84 -7.20 2.10 -1.89
C GLN A 84 -7.03 0.58 -1.94
N GLN A 85 -5.84 0.08 -2.27
CA GLN A 85 -5.53 -1.34 -2.33
C GLN A 85 -5.71 -2.01 -0.96
N ALA A 86 -5.14 -1.44 0.10
CA ALA A 86 -5.32 -1.94 1.45
C ALA A 86 -6.80 -1.96 1.87
N CYS A 87 -7.58 -0.93 1.48
CA CYS A 87 -9.02 -0.88 1.75
C CYS A 87 -9.77 -2.00 1.03
N GLU A 88 -9.43 -2.28 -0.23
CA GLU A 88 -10.03 -3.37 -1.01
C GLU A 88 -9.70 -4.75 -0.42
N GLU A 89 -8.45 -4.96 0.01
CA GLU A 89 -8.04 -6.20 0.69
C GLU A 89 -8.78 -6.38 2.03
N ILE A 90 -8.85 -5.34 2.86
CA ILE A 90 -9.58 -5.37 4.13
C ILE A 90 -11.07 -5.68 3.90
N LYS A 91 -11.69 -5.13 2.83
CA LYS A 91 -13.06 -5.49 2.44
C LYS A 91 -13.20 -6.97 2.10
N LYS A 92 -12.24 -7.53 1.38
CA LYS A 92 -12.24 -8.96 1.04
C LYS A 92 -12.10 -9.82 2.29
N PHE A 93 -11.18 -9.49 3.21
CA PHE A 93 -11.03 -10.21 4.48
C PHE A 93 -12.27 -10.07 5.37
N SER A 94 -12.95 -8.93 5.36
CA SER A 94 -14.16 -8.71 6.17
C SER A 94 -15.47 -9.11 5.50
N LYS A 95 -15.41 -9.83 4.37
CA LYS A 95 -16.57 -10.17 3.53
C LYS A 95 -17.77 -10.77 4.31
N TYR A 96 -17.51 -11.55 5.33
CA TYR A 96 -18.54 -12.21 6.12
C TYR A 96 -18.81 -11.53 7.48
N LYS A 97 -18.11 -10.41 7.79
CA LYS A 97 -18.31 -9.57 8.99
C LYS A 97 -18.97 -8.25 8.58
N ASN A 98 -20.28 -8.25 8.38
CA ASN A 98 -21.05 -7.12 7.83
C ASN A 98 -20.95 -5.81 8.65
N TRP A 99 -20.57 -5.91 9.93
CA TRP A 99 -20.34 -4.75 10.79
C TRP A 99 -18.98 -4.09 10.58
N VAL A 100 -18.05 -4.73 9.89
CA VAL A 100 -16.75 -4.14 9.54
C VAL A 100 -16.92 -3.30 8.28
N LYS A 101 -16.72 -1.99 8.43
CA LYS A 101 -16.97 -0.99 7.39
C LYS A 101 -15.69 -0.17 7.12
N PRO A 102 -14.76 -0.67 6.28
CA PRO A 102 -13.56 0.06 5.91
C PRO A 102 -13.84 1.14 4.87
N LEU A 103 -13.18 2.30 5.04
CA LEU A 103 -13.26 3.44 4.13
C LEU A 103 -11.86 3.97 3.81
N ALA A 104 -11.58 4.14 2.51
CA ALA A 104 -10.37 4.80 2.05
C ALA A 104 -10.54 6.33 1.99
N ILE A 105 -9.60 7.07 2.61
CA ILE A 105 -9.57 8.54 2.69
C ILE A 105 -8.23 9.07 2.16
N PHE A 106 -8.25 9.75 1.02
CA PHE A 106 -7.03 10.28 0.39
C PHE A 106 -7.32 11.51 -0.48
N GLY A 107 -6.28 12.27 -0.81
CA GLY A 107 -6.37 13.47 -1.62
C GLY A 107 -6.78 13.21 -3.08
N GLY A 108 -7.20 14.25 -3.81
CA GLY A 108 -7.56 14.16 -5.22
C GLY A 108 -8.99 13.66 -5.49
N VAL A 109 -9.77 13.40 -4.44
CA VAL A 109 -11.21 13.11 -4.49
C VAL A 109 -11.96 14.20 -3.73
N SER A 110 -13.25 14.42 -4.06
CA SER A 110 -14.10 15.37 -3.33
C SER A 110 -14.16 15.02 -1.86
N ILE A 111 -13.86 16.00 -1.01
CA ILE A 111 -13.91 15.84 0.44
C ILE A 111 -15.35 15.63 0.92
N ASP A 112 -16.33 16.28 0.28
CA ASP A 112 -17.75 16.17 0.63
C ASP A 112 -18.26 14.74 0.46
N LYS A 113 -17.79 14.04 -0.60
CA LYS A 113 -18.10 12.62 -0.79
C LYS A 113 -17.54 11.76 0.36
N GLN A 114 -16.33 12.05 0.83
CA GLN A 114 -15.72 11.34 1.95
C GLN A 114 -16.47 11.66 3.27
N ILE A 115 -16.85 12.92 3.50
CA ILE A 115 -17.67 13.32 4.65
C ILE A 115 -19.02 12.59 4.65
N TYR A 116 -19.66 12.50 3.48
CA TYR A 116 -20.92 11.76 3.36
C TYR A 116 -20.75 10.27 3.70
N GLN A 117 -19.66 9.65 3.24
CA GLN A 117 -19.36 8.24 3.55
C GLN A 117 -19.06 8.03 5.04
N LEU A 118 -18.32 8.94 5.68
CA LEU A 118 -18.02 8.90 7.11
C LEU A 118 -19.31 8.91 7.97
N LYS A 119 -20.32 9.68 7.57
CA LYS A 119 -21.62 9.76 8.27
C LYS A 119 -22.45 8.47 8.21
N ARG A 120 -22.09 7.51 7.35
CA ARG A 120 -22.81 6.21 7.19
C ARG A 120 -22.36 5.14 8.18
N GLY A 121 -21.51 5.50 9.14
CA GLY A 121 -20.87 4.58 10.07
C GLY A 121 -19.68 3.87 9.42
N VAL A 122 -18.48 4.13 9.94
CA VAL A 122 -17.22 3.56 9.47
C VAL A 122 -16.39 3.24 10.71
N ASN A 123 -15.75 2.08 10.74
CA ASN A 123 -14.94 1.68 11.89
C ASN A 123 -13.47 1.41 11.56
N ILE A 124 -13.12 1.29 10.28
CA ILE A 124 -11.72 1.24 9.83
C ILE A 124 -11.51 2.34 8.79
N ILE A 125 -10.57 3.23 9.05
CA ILE A 125 -10.10 4.25 8.10
C ILE A 125 -8.75 3.85 7.55
N ILE A 126 -8.59 3.91 6.24
CA ILE A 126 -7.32 3.73 5.55
C ILE A 126 -7.04 5.02 4.78
N GLY A 127 -5.91 5.68 5.01
CA GLY A 127 -5.72 6.96 4.36
C GLY A 127 -4.28 7.45 4.24
N THR A 128 -4.13 8.53 3.46
CA THR A 128 -2.86 9.26 3.36
C THR A 128 -2.79 10.37 4.43
N PRO A 129 -1.61 10.62 5.05
CA PRO A 129 -1.50 11.53 6.21
C PRO A 129 -2.14 12.90 5.97
N GLY A 130 -1.78 13.60 4.89
CA GLY A 130 -2.29 14.96 4.65
C GLY A 130 -3.81 15.06 4.52
N ARG A 131 -4.52 14.06 3.95
CA ARG A 131 -6.00 14.08 3.89
C ARG A 131 -6.64 13.71 5.24
N ILE A 132 -6.00 12.88 6.04
CA ILE A 132 -6.43 12.60 7.42
C ILE A 132 -6.36 13.88 8.25
N ILE A 133 -5.26 14.64 8.15
CA ILE A 133 -5.12 15.96 8.81
C ILE A 133 -6.19 16.94 8.32
N ASP A 134 -6.49 17.00 7.03
CA ASP A 134 -7.56 17.88 6.50
C ASP A 134 -8.93 17.54 7.13
N HIS A 135 -9.26 16.26 7.29
CA HIS A 135 -10.48 15.82 7.97
C HIS A 135 -10.47 16.10 9.49
N ILE A 136 -9.32 15.95 10.16
CA ILE A 136 -9.15 16.30 11.57
C ILE A 136 -9.39 17.80 11.76
N ASN A 137 -8.74 18.65 10.98
CA ASN A 137 -8.87 20.11 11.05
C ASN A 137 -10.30 20.60 10.76
N ARG A 138 -11.04 19.87 9.92
CA ARG A 138 -12.47 20.14 9.63
C ARG A 138 -13.41 19.53 10.64
N HIS A 139 -12.92 18.83 11.67
CA HIS A 139 -13.72 18.11 12.65
C HIS A 139 -14.71 17.10 12.04
N THR A 140 -14.41 16.57 10.87
CA THR A 140 -15.24 15.58 10.16
C THR A 140 -14.82 14.15 10.44
N LEU A 141 -13.65 13.95 11.04
CA LEU A 141 -13.11 12.66 11.48
C LEU A 141 -12.99 12.64 13.01
N LYS A 142 -13.72 11.72 13.63
CA LYS A 142 -13.75 11.57 15.10
C LYS A 142 -12.92 10.34 15.49
N LEU A 143 -11.76 10.55 16.10
CA LEU A 143 -10.80 9.50 16.45
C LEU A 143 -10.69 9.25 17.97
N GLN A 144 -11.61 9.76 18.78
CA GLN A 144 -11.56 9.67 20.25
C GLN A 144 -11.66 8.22 20.76
N ASN A 145 -12.27 7.33 19.97
CA ASN A 145 -12.46 5.91 20.31
C ASN A 145 -11.48 4.99 19.58
N LEU A 146 -10.42 5.56 18.99
CA LEU A 146 -9.44 4.79 18.26
C LEU A 146 -8.68 3.81 19.18
N LYS A 147 -8.67 2.55 18.81
CA LYS A 147 -8.01 1.46 19.58
C LYS A 147 -6.71 1.02 18.91
N THR A 148 -6.61 1.16 17.59
CA THR A 148 -5.42 0.70 16.84
C THR A 148 -5.03 1.70 15.77
N ILE A 149 -3.74 2.01 15.67
CA ILE A 149 -3.16 2.69 14.51
C ILE A 149 -2.14 1.79 13.83
N VAL A 150 -2.17 1.78 12.51
CA VAL A 150 -1.17 1.11 11.66
C VAL A 150 -0.45 2.16 10.82
N LEU A 151 0.87 2.14 10.84
CA LEU A 151 1.72 2.91 9.94
C LEU A 151 2.31 1.92 8.94
N ASP A 152 1.77 1.87 7.72
CA ASP A 152 2.27 0.98 6.68
C ASP A 152 3.22 1.74 5.74
N GLU A 153 4.36 1.12 5.42
CA GLU A 153 5.46 1.75 4.67
C GLU A 153 5.89 3.10 5.30
N ALA A 154 6.15 3.07 6.61
CA ALA A 154 6.44 4.27 7.39
C ALA A 154 7.67 5.03 6.87
N ASP A 155 8.72 4.34 6.43
CA ASP A 155 9.92 4.93 5.82
C ASP A 155 9.58 5.70 4.52
N GLU A 156 8.69 5.18 3.70
CA GLU A 156 8.22 5.86 2.50
C GLU A 156 7.44 7.14 2.83
N MET A 157 6.57 7.08 3.84
CA MET A 157 5.87 8.29 4.31
C MET A 157 6.84 9.39 4.76
N LEU A 158 7.91 9.03 5.47
CA LEU A 158 8.93 9.99 5.89
C LEU A 158 9.71 10.57 4.71
N GLN A 159 10.12 9.73 3.74
CA GLN A 159 10.79 10.19 2.52
C GLN A 159 9.92 11.15 1.70
N MET A 160 8.60 10.99 1.75
CA MET A 160 7.63 11.89 1.11
C MET A 160 7.36 13.18 1.92
N GLY A 161 8.00 13.36 3.08
CA GLY A 161 7.88 14.55 3.92
C GLY A 161 6.69 14.56 4.87
N PHE A 162 5.98 13.43 5.07
CA PHE A 162 4.81 13.33 5.96
C PHE A 162 5.14 13.21 7.45
N ARG A 163 6.39 13.49 7.86
CA ARG A 163 6.79 13.35 9.25
C ARG A 163 5.90 14.17 10.19
N GLU A 164 5.74 15.45 9.93
CA GLU A 164 4.92 16.36 10.76
C GLU A 164 3.45 15.92 10.77
N ASP A 165 2.91 15.52 9.63
CA ASP A 165 1.53 15.04 9.54
C ASP A 165 1.32 13.78 10.40
N ILE A 166 2.25 12.82 10.35
CA ILE A 166 2.20 11.61 11.17
C ILE A 166 2.27 11.97 12.66
N GLU A 167 3.21 12.83 13.07
CA GLU A 167 3.34 13.24 14.46
C GLU A 167 2.09 13.97 14.96
N ASN A 168 1.49 14.85 14.16
CA ASN A 168 0.25 15.54 14.48
C ASN A 168 -0.92 14.56 14.65
N ILE A 169 -1.06 13.57 13.77
CA ILE A 169 -2.07 12.52 13.91
C ILE A 169 -1.85 11.72 15.19
N LEU A 170 -0.61 11.29 15.47
CA LEU A 170 -0.26 10.50 16.66
C LEU A 170 -0.51 11.25 17.98
N GLN A 171 -0.40 12.59 17.98
CA GLN A 171 -0.73 13.45 19.11
C GLN A 171 -2.24 13.65 19.30
N TYR A 172 -3.01 13.62 18.19
CA TYR A 172 -4.45 13.86 18.20
C TYR A 172 -5.27 12.65 18.69
N ILE A 173 -4.78 11.43 18.44
CA ILE A 173 -5.46 10.18 18.80
C ILE A 173 -5.20 9.77 20.27
N PRO A 174 -6.04 8.91 20.87
CA PRO A 174 -5.86 8.46 22.26
C PRO A 174 -4.45 7.89 22.53
N LYS A 175 -3.92 8.16 23.73
CA LYS A 175 -2.63 7.61 24.15
C LYS A 175 -2.70 6.10 24.37
N GLU A 176 -3.80 5.63 24.98
CA GLU A 176 -4.07 4.21 25.18
C GLU A 176 -4.58 3.58 23.88
N ARG A 177 -3.66 3.06 23.10
CA ARG A 177 -3.94 2.40 21.83
C ARG A 177 -2.84 1.40 21.51
N GLN A 178 -3.12 0.51 20.61
CA GLN A 178 -2.10 -0.31 19.96
C GLN A 178 -1.51 0.44 18.77
N THR A 179 -0.18 0.46 18.65
CA THR A 179 0.52 1.08 17.52
C THR A 179 1.33 0.02 16.76
N ILE A 180 0.96 -0.21 15.51
CA ILE A 180 1.56 -1.19 14.61
C ILE A 180 2.34 -0.42 13.55
N LEU A 181 3.63 -0.68 13.41
CA LEU A 181 4.48 -0.04 12.42
C LEU A 181 5.10 -1.09 11.49
N PHE A 182 4.91 -0.91 10.19
CA PHE A 182 5.61 -1.67 9.16
C PHE A 182 6.52 -0.74 8.35
N SER A 183 7.76 -1.19 8.13
CA SER A 183 8.77 -0.44 7.37
C SER A 183 9.77 -1.41 6.75
N ALA A 184 10.27 -1.09 5.57
CA ALA A 184 11.37 -1.86 4.96
C ALA A 184 12.71 -1.48 5.59
N THR A 185 12.90 -0.20 5.91
CA THR A 185 14.11 0.37 6.49
C THR A 185 13.84 0.97 7.87
N MET A 186 14.88 1.17 8.67
CA MET A 186 14.78 1.73 10.02
C MET A 186 15.72 2.94 10.17
N PRO A 187 15.47 4.04 9.46
CA PRO A 187 16.24 5.27 9.63
C PRO A 187 16.02 5.88 11.03
N PRO A 188 16.90 6.78 11.48
CA PRO A 188 16.80 7.40 12.80
C PRO A 188 15.44 8.05 13.09
N GLU A 189 14.78 8.59 12.07
CA GLU A 189 13.47 9.23 12.18
C GLU A 189 12.37 8.22 12.53
N ILE A 190 12.40 7.01 11.96
CA ILE A 190 11.49 5.91 12.33
C ILE A 190 11.73 5.51 13.79
N LEU A 191 12.99 5.35 14.18
CA LEU A 191 13.33 5.02 15.57
C LEU A 191 12.83 6.10 16.54
N ALA A 192 12.93 7.38 16.19
CA ALA A 192 12.39 8.46 17.00
C ALA A 192 10.86 8.37 17.17
N ILE A 193 10.12 8.06 16.10
CA ILE A 193 8.67 7.86 16.16
C ILE A 193 8.33 6.66 17.04
N THR A 194 9.03 5.53 16.90
CA THR A 194 8.78 4.34 17.72
C THR A 194 9.04 4.62 19.20
N HIS A 195 10.15 5.25 19.54
CA HIS A 195 10.47 5.62 20.92
C HIS A 195 9.44 6.55 21.57
N LYS A 196 8.87 7.47 20.80
CA LYS A 196 7.95 8.48 21.32
C LYS A 196 6.51 7.99 21.43
N TYR A 197 6.07 7.10 20.53
CA TYR A 197 4.65 6.79 20.34
C TYR A 197 4.27 5.31 20.48
N GLN A 198 5.23 4.41 20.64
CA GLN A 198 4.98 2.99 20.90
C GLN A 198 5.34 2.60 22.34
N ASN A 199 4.61 1.62 22.85
CA ASN A 199 4.83 1.07 24.20
C ASN A 199 5.49 -0.32 24.10
N ASN A 200 6.81 -0.41 24.44
CA ASN A 200 7.58 -1.63 24.42
C ASN A 200 7.34 -2.51 23.17
N PRO A 201 7.54 -1.96 21.96
CA PRO A 201 7.21 -2.67 20.75
C PRO A 201 8.05 -3.90 20.52
N ILE A 202 7.42 -4.98 20.04
CA ILE A 202 8.12 -6.20 19.64
C ILE A 202 8.66 -6.02 18.23
N LEU A 203 9.97 -6.13 18.07
CA LEU A 203 10.62 -6.07 16.77
C LEU A 203 10.53 -7.42 16.05
N ILE A 204 9.79 -7.43 14.95
CA ILE A 204 9.62 -8.59 14.08
C ILE A 204 10.43 -8.37 12.80
N LYS A 205 11.42 -9.22 12.59
CA LYS A 205 12.23 -9.23 11.36
C LYS A 205 11.95 -10.50 10.59
N THR A 206 11.73 -10.36 9.30
CA THR A 206 11.75 -11.50 8.39
C THR A 206 13.15 -11.68 7.85
N ASN A 207 13.65 -12.91 7.88
CA ASN A 207 14.93 -13.29 7.28
C ASN A 207 14.77 -13.48 5.76
N THR A 208 14.08 -12.63 5.10
CA THR A 208 14.06 -12.63 3.66
C THR A 208 15.47 -12.31 3.15
N LYS A 209 16.33 -13.33 3.11
CA LYS A 209 17.19 -13.44 1.93
C LYS A 209 16.20 -13.39 0.78
N SER A 210 16.07 -12.21 0.21
CA SER A 210 15.01 -11.94 -0.76
C SER A 210 15.20 -12.89 -1.95
N LYS A 211 14.36 -13.93 -2.03
CA LYS A 211 14.23 -14.70 -3.27
C LYS A 211 13.95 -13.78 -4.45
N THR A 212 13.35 -12.61 -4.21
CA THR A 212 13.07 -11.58 -5.21
C THR A 212 14.32 -10.87 -5.71
N VAL A 213 15.31 -10.57 -4.87
CA VAL A 213 16.54 -9.89 -5.34
C VAL A 213 17.45 -10.85 -6.10
N GLU A 214 17.55 -12.11 -5.68
CA GLU A 214 18.35 -13.13 -6.39
C GLU A 214 17.73 -13.57 -7.73
N SER A 215 16.42 -13.41 -7.91
CA SER A 215 15.70 -13.76 -9.14
C SER A 215 15.61 -12.62 -10.15
N ILE A 216 15.99 -11.39 -9.78
CA ILE A 216 15.94 -10.22 -10.68
C ILE A 216 17.29 -10.05 -11.35
N GLU A 217 17.33 -10.24 -12.67
CA GLU A 217 18.49 -9.91 -13.49
C GLU A 217 18.55 -8.38 -13.65
N GLN A 218 19.70 -7.77 -13.32
CA GLN A 218 19.91 -6.33 -13.41
C GLN A 218 20.97 -6.02 -14.45
N TYR A 219 20.66 -5.08 -15.34
CA TYR A 219 21.57 -4.59 -16.38
C TYR A 219 21.67 -3.07 -16.33
N TYR A 220 22.81 -2.52 -16.70
CA TYR A 220 22.97 -1.09 -16.92
C TYR A 220 23.59 -0.85 -18.30
N TYR A 221 23.25 0.30 -18.90
CA TYR A 221 23.74 0.71 -20.19
C TYR A 221 24.33 2.10 -20.13
N ILE A 222 25.56 2.26 -20.59
CA ILE A 222 26.21 3.58 -20.73
C ILE A 222 25.78 4.16 -22.07
N VAL A 223 25.01 5.23 -22.02
CA VAL A 223 24.41 5.84 -23.22
C VAL A 223 24.84 7.29 -23.32
N PRO A 224 25.29 7.75 -24.52
CA PRO A 224 25.64 9.18 -24.73
C PRO A 224 24.45 10.10 -24.43
N MET A 225 24.79 11.34 -24.00
CA MET A 225 23.78 12.36 -23.74
C MET A 225 22.88 12.56 -24.98
N GLY A 226 21.57 12.61 -24.80
CA GLY A 226 20.60 12.75 -25.89
C GLY A 226 20.22 11.47 -26.62
N LYS A 227 20.86 10.32 -26.35
CA LYS A 227 20.58 9.03 -27.00
C LYS A 227 19.75 8.06 -26.14
N LYS A 228 19.22 8.51 -24.99
CA LYS A 228 18.45 7.64 -24.07
C LYS A 228 17.18 7.09 -24.71
N PHE A 229 16.46 7.88 -25.50
CA PHE A 229 15.24 7.43 -26.17
C PHE A 229 15.53 6.40 -27.26
N ASP A 230 16.62 6.61 -28.04
CA ASP A 230 17.04 5.66 -29.07
C ASP A 230 17.42 4.30 -28.43
N ALA A 231 18.15 4.36 -27.32
CA ALA A 231 18.56 3.16 -26.60
C ALA A 231 17.35 2.42 -25.99
N LEU A 232 16.40 3.14 -25.41
CA LEU A 232 15.17 2.56 -24.89
C LEU A 232 14.36 1.87 -25.99
N ASP A 233 14.20 2.51 -27.15
CA ASP A 233 13.48 1.96 -28.30
C ASP A 233 14.12 0.65 -28.79
N LEU A 234 15.45 0.63 -28.90
CA LEU A 234 16.20 -0.58 -29.25
C LEU A 234 16.01 -1.71 -28.22
N LEU A 235 15.99 -1.37 -26.93
CA LEU A 235 15.74 -2.34 -25.86
C LEU A 235 14.33 -2.92 -25.92
N LEU A 236 13.32 -2.09 -26.19
CA LEU A 236 11.93 -2.52 -26.34
C LEU A 236 11.76 -3.43 -27.58
N ILE A 237 12.38 -3.06 -28.70
CA ILE A 237 12.37 -3.88 -29.94
C ILE A 237 13.06 -5.23 -29.72
N LYS A 238 14.23 -5.22 -29.05
CA LYS A 238 15.03 -6.42 -28.82
C LYS A 238 14.36 -7.40 -27.88
N ASN A 239 13.81 -6.90 -26.76
CA ASN A 239 13.32 -7.75 -25.68
C ASN A 239 11.82 -8.06 -25.78
N GLN A 240 11.05 -7.25 -26.50
CA GLN A 240 9.59 -7.38 -26.69
C GLN A 240 8.83 -7.75 -25.40
N PRO A 241 9.01 -6.99 -24.30
CA PRO A 241 8.43 -7.35 -23.02
C PRO A 241 6.90 -7.32 -23.08
N LYS A 242 6.22 -8.29 -22.45
CA LYS A 242 4.75 -8.32 -22.35
C LYS A 242 4.24 -7.09 -21.58
N SER A 243 4.95 -6.69 -20.53
CA SER A 243 4.68 -5.48 -19.75
C SER A 243 5.98 -4.84 -19.31
N SER A 244 6.02 -3.51 -19.30
CA SER A 244 7.19 -2.72 -18.87
C SER A 244 6.77 -1.54 -18.02
N MET A 245 7.62 -1.17 -17.08
CA MET A 245 7.50 0.08 -16.34
C MET A 245 8.77 0.89 -16.53
N ILE A 246 8.61 2.17 -16.90
CA ILE A 246 9.70 3.09 -17.13
C ILE A 246 9.61 4.22 -16.11
N PHE A 247 10.68 4.42 -15.34
CA PHE A 247 10.75 5.46 -14.33
C PHE A 247 11.40 6.72 -14.88
N CYS A 248 10.78 7.88 -14.63
CA CYS A 248 11.27 9.19 -15.01
C CYS A 248 11.37 10.10 -13.79
N ASN A 249 12.43 10.91 -13.74
CA ASN A 249 12.68 11.83 -12.62
C ASN A 249 11.67 12.99 -12.52
N THR A 250 11.02 13.37 -13.63
CA THR A 250 10.10 14.51 -13.67
C THR A 250 8.78 14.17 -14.37
N LYS A 251 7.70 14.84 -13.97
CA LYS A 251 6.38 14.73 -14.60
C LYS A 251 6.43 15.08 -16.10
N LYS A 252 7.15 16.15 -16.45
CA LYS A 252 7.35 16.57 -17.84
C LYS A 252 7.99 15.48 -18.68
N MET A 253 8.99 14.78 -18.14
CA MET A 253 9.64 13.66 -18.82
C MET A 253 8.72 12.46 -19.00
N VAL A 254 7.79 12.22 -18.04
CA VAL A 254 6.75 11.20 -18.19
C VAL A 254 5.86 11.52 -19.39
N ASP A 255 5.38 12.76 -19.51
CA ASP A 255 4.52 13.18 -20.61
C ASP A 255 5.23 13.12 -21.97
N GLU A 256 6.46 13.65 -22.03
CA GLU A 256 7.26 13.65 -23.26
C GLU A 256 7.55 12.22 -23.74
N LEU A 257 8.04 11.35 -22.84
CA LEU A 257 8.35 9.96 -23.18
C LEU A 257 7.10 9.18 -23.58
N THR A 258 5.99 9.38 -22.87
CA THR A 258 4.73 8.73 -23.21
C THR A 258 4.28 9.11 -24.62
N ASN A 259 4.33 10.39 -24.96
CA ASN A 259 3.96 10.87 -26.31
C ASN A 259 4.86 10.31 -27.39
N ILE A 260 6.18 10.22 -27.15
CA ILE A 260 7.13 9.61 -28.10
C ILE A 260 6.81 8.11 -28.28
N LEU A 261 6.58 7.37 -27.22
CA LEU A 261 6.27 5.95 -27.32
C LEU A 261 4.96 5.70 -28.06
N VAL A 262 3.92 6.48 -27.75
CA VAL A 262 2.62 6.41 -28.46
C VAL A 262 2.77 6.75 -29.95
N SER A 263 3.54 7.79 -30.31
CA SER A 263 3.79 8.15 -31.71
C SER A 263 4.52 7.07 -32.51
N LYS A 264 5.31 6.23 -31.81
CA LYS A 264 6.00 5.06 -32.38
C LYS A 264 5.12 3.79 -32.42
N GLY A 265 3.87 3.87 -31.97
CA GLY A 265 2.92 2.75 -32.00
C GLY A 265 2.91 1.86 -30.77
N TYR A 266 3.67 2.22 -29.71
CA TYR A 266 3.63 1.46 -28.46
C TYR A 266 2.34 1.73 -27.68
N LYS A 267 1.81 0.70 -27.01
CA LYS A 267 0.68 0.83 -26.07
C LYS A 267 1.18 1.37 -24.74
N ALA A 268 1.55 2.66 -24.71
CA ALA A 268 2.11 3.33 -23.55
C ALA A 268 1.12 4.28 -22.89
N ALA A 269 1.21 4.44 -21.56
CA ALA A 269 0.48 5.44 -20.81
C ALA A 269 1.36 6.01 -19.68
N GLY A 270 1.23 7.31 -19.42
CA GLY A 270 1.94 8.00 -18.35
C GLY A 270 1.15 8.05 -17.05
N ILE A 271 1.85 8.07 -15.90
CA ILE A 271 1.25 8.30 -14.59
C ILE A 271 2.15 9.19 -13.72
N HIS A 272 1.61 10.30 -13.21
CA HIS A 272 2.33 11.23 -12.34
C HIS A 272 1.35 12.01 -11.43
N GLY A 273 1.91 12.77 -10.46
CA GLY A 273 1.14 13.40 -9.39
C GLY A 273 0.13 14.47 -9.82
N ASP A 274 0.31 15.13 -10.98
CA ASP A 274 -0.60 16.19 -11.46
C ASP A 274 -1.87 15.66 -12.15
N MET A 275 -1.91 14.36 -12.44
CA MET A 275 -3.09 13.74 -13.05
C MET A 275 -4.27 13.69 -12.06
N LYS A 276 -5.48 13.88 -12.60
CA LYS A 276 -6.72 13.67 -11.83
C LYS A 276 -6.85 12.20 -11.42
N GLN A 277 -7.39 11.94 -10.23
CA GLN A 277 -7.49 10.57 -9.69
C GLN A 277 -8.22 9.60 -10.62
N LEU A 278 -9.28 10.05 -11.30
CA LEU A 278 -10.01 9.23 -12.28
C LEU A 278 -9.11 8.78 -13.45
N GLN A 279 -8.25 9.68 -13.94
CA GLN A 279 -7.29 9.36 -15.00
C GLN A 279 -6.26 8.36 -14.53
N ARG A 280 -5.69 8.54 -13.32
CA ARG A 280 -4.74 7.60 -12.71
C ARG A 280 -5.35 6.20 -12.58
N THR A 281 -6.58 6.12 -12.05
CA THR A 281 -7.30 4.85 -11.92
C THR A 281 -7.54 4.19 -13.28
N SER A 282 -7.90 4.97 -14.29
CA SER A 282 -8.11 4.47 -15.67
C SER A 282 -6.81 3.91 -16.27
N VAL A 283 -5.70 4.64 -16.14
CA VAL A 283 -4.36 4.20 -16.60
C VAL A 283 -3.95 2.91 -15.91
N MET A 284 -4.11 2.84 -14.59
CA MET A 284 -3.77 1.65 -13.82
C MET A 284 -4.60 0.43 -14.20
N ASN A 285 -5.90 0.60 -14.39
CA ASN A 285 -6.79 -0.48 -14.84
C ASN A 285 -6.43 -0.95 -16.26
N SER A 286 -6.09 -0.02 -17.15
CA SER A 286 -5.63 -0.33 -18.51
C SER A 286 -4.33 -1.14 -18.49
N PHE A 287 -3.39 -0.78 -17.62
CA PHE A 287 -2.13 -1.49 -17.47
C PHE A 287 -2.33 -2.88 -16.85
N LYS A 288 -3.09 -3.00 -15.76
CA LYS A 288 -3.43 -4.29 -15.12
C LYS A 288 -4.16 -5.26 -16.07
N SER A 289 -5.03 -4.74 -16.92
CA SER A 289 -5.76 -5.55 -17.92
C SER A 289 -4.94 -5.87 -19.19
N GLY A 290 -3.69 -5.44 -19.29
CA GLY A 290 -2.83 -5.65 -20.46
C GLY A 290 -3.21 -4.83 -21.71
N LYS A 291 -4.19 -3.92 -21.62
CA LYS A 291 -4.51 -2.97 -22.71
C LYS A 291 -3.37 -2.00 -22.97
N THR A 292 -2.69 -1.57 -21.93
CA THR A 292 -1.45 -0.80 -21.94
C THR A 292 -0.32 -1.73 -21.56
N SER A 293 0.73 -1.84 -22.39
CA SER A 293 1.88 -2.69 -22.11
C SER A 293 3.07 -1.93 -21.51
N ILE A 294 3.12 -0.60 -21.65
CA ILE A 294 4.19 0.23 -21.13
C ILE A 294 3.60 1.30 -20.21
N LEU A 295 3.99 1.29 -18.94
CA LEU A 295 3.65 2.34 -18.00
C LEU A 295 4.86 3.24 -17.76
N VAL A 296 4.73 4.54 -18.06
CA VAL A 296 5.75 5.54 -17.78
C VAL A 296 5.37 6.29 -16.50
N ALA A 297 6.21 6.31 -15.49
CA ALA A 297 5.85 6.82 -14.18
C ALA A 297 6.97 7.65 -13.54
N THR A 298 6.59 8.57 -12.63
CA THR A 298 7.55 9.10 -11.65
C THR A 298 7.69 8.11 -10.49
N ASP A 299 8.84 8.06 -9.82
CA ASP A 299 9.08 7.17 -8.66
C ASP A 299 7.96 7.25 -7.62
N VAL A 300 7.52 8.47 -7.28
CA VAL A 300 6.45 8.68 -6.31
C VAL A 300 5.11 8.11 -6.78
N ALA A 301 4.80 8.23 -8.07
CA ALA A 301 3.52 7.77 -8.62
C ALA A 301 3.48 6.25 -8.81
N ALA A 302 4.63 5.61 -8.93
CA ALA A 302 4.76 4.17 -9.10
C ALA A 302 4.85 3.39 -7.78
N ARG A 303 5.09 4.08 -6.66
CA ARG A 303 5.15 3.44 -5.33
C ARG A 303 3.81 2.81 -4.99
N GLY A 304 3.87 1.57 -4.51
CA GLY A 304 2.70 0.81 -4.10
C GLY A 304 1.83 0.28 -5.24
N ILE A 305 2.36 0.25 -6.46
CA ILE A 305 1.68 -0.41 -7.57
C ILE A 305 2.05 -1.90 -7.54
N ASP A 306 1.10 -2.72 -7.14
CA ASP A 306 1.27 -4.17 -7.14
C ASP A 306 0.92 -4.73 -8.52
N PHE A 307 1.88 -5.42 -9.14
CA PHE A 307 1.74 -6.02 -10.47
C PHE A 307 1.53 -7.53 -10.35
N ILE A 308 0.35 -7.95 -9.92
CA ILE A 308 -0.10 -9.30 -10.21
C ILE A 308 -0.89 -9.21 -11.52
N THR A 309 -0.27 -9.63 -12.62
CA THR A 309 -1.03 -9.94 -13.83
C THR A 309 -1.94 -11.12 -13.51
N GLU A 310 -3.25 -11.01 -13.78
CA GLU A 310 -4.25 -12.06 -13.56
C GLU A 310 -4.04 -13.31 -14.46
N SER A 311 -2.98 -13.37 -15.25
CA SER A 311 -2.59 -14.59 -15.94
C SER A 311 -1.97 -15.53 -14.92
N GLY A 312 -2.79 -16.43 -14.37
CA GLY A 312 -2.38 -17.51 -13.47
C GLY A 312 -1.47 -18.55 -14.13
N ASP A 313 -0.52 -18.12 -14.91
CA ASP A 313 0.46 -18.98 -15.55
C ASP A 313 1.76 -18.94 -14.73
N LYS A 314 2.04 -20.05 -14.06
CA LYS A 314 3.26 -20.31 -13.29
C LYS A 314 4.51 -20.46 -14.17
N SER A 315 4.42 -20.15 -15.46
CA SER A 315 5.56 -20.08 -16.36
C SER A 315 6.29 -18.76 -16.14
N GLY A 316 7.56 -18.82 -15.75
CA GLY A 316 8.43 -17.71 -15.38
C GLY A 316 8.66 -16.68 -16.48
N GLU A 317 7.62 -15.98 -16.91
CA GLU A 317 7.68 -14.91 -17.89
C GLU A 317 8.10 -13.59 -17.24
N ARG A 318 9.21 -13.08 -17.71
CA ARG A 318 9.98 -11.94 -17.20
C ARG A 318 9.21 -10.63 -17.34
N SER A 319 8.90 -9.97 -16.22
CA SER A 319 8.55 -8.55 -16.21
C SER A 319 9.83 -7.73 -16.19
N HIS A 320 10.02 -6.84 -17.14
CA HIS A 320 11.21 -6.00 -17.22
C HIS A 320 10.93 -4.64 -16.57
N LEU A 321 11.70 -4.31 -15.52
CA LEU A 321 11.83 -2.96 -14.97
C LEU A 321 12.97 -2.24 -15.73
N VAL A 322 12.70 -1.07 -16.30
CA VAL A 322 13.70 -0.22 -16.94
C VAL A 322 13.74 1.15 -16.27
#